data_856fe9f0bce08597110c0540dd67004c
#
_entry.id   856fe9f0bce08597110c0540dd67004c
#
_cell.length_a   1.000
_cell.length_b   1.000
_cell.length_c   1.000
_cell.angle_alpha   90.00
_cell.angle_beta   90.00
_cell.angle_gamma   90.00
#
_symmetry.space_group_name_H-M   'P 1'
#
loop_
_entity.id
_entity.type
_entity.pdbx_description
1 polymer ?
#
loop_
_entity_poly.entity_id
_entity_poly.type
_entity_poly.pdbx_seq_one_letter_code
_entity_poly.pdbx_strand_id
1 'polypeptide(L)'
;ALTLEVRALGYASQTQQVTLRRGQTAELNFEVVQSGISMDEVVVSASRSARLRREAPALVSVLDAGLFEKTNASCLAQGLSFQPGVRVEDDCQNCGFTQVRINGLDGHYSQILVDSHPVFSALTGVYGLEQIPANMIERVEVLRGGGSVLFGSSAIGGTINIITREPTRSSAQLSHTLTSLGGSNSYDNSTMLNASIVSESGRAGISVFGQSRHRSGYDHDGDGFTEVPVINSQSVGMRTFFRTGAYSRITAQYHHINEFRRGGDMLDRPPHEALIAEQIDHSIDGGSLSFDISSPDRRNRFNAYASFQNTARKSYYGSKQDPDAYGTTHDLTVAAGMQYIHEFRKLLFMPSELTFGTEYSYDDLGDRSIGYDIHTDQTVHIVGA
;
A
#
# COMPACT_ATOMS: atom_id res chain seq x y z
N ALA A 1 7.18 30.41 -33.15
CA ALA A 1 6.36 30.35 -31.96
C ALA A 1 6.55 29.01 -31.29
N LEU A 2 6.68 29.01 -29.98
CA LEU A 2 6.77 27.81 -29.13
C LEU A 2 5.50 27.77 -28.29
N THR A 3 4.93 26.56 -28.13
CA THR A 3 3.82 26.34 -27.25
C THR A 3 4.39 25.63 -25.99
N LEU A 4 4.24 26.26 -24.84
CA LEU A 4 4.62 25.71 -23.55
C LEU A 4 3.36 25.28 -22.82
N GLU A 5 3.35 24.03 -22.33
CA GLU A 5 2.28 23.47 -21.51
C GLU A 5 2.84 23.17 -20.13
N VAL A 6 2.18 23.70 -19.09
CA VAL A 6 2.46 23.36 -17.69
C VAL A 6 1.43 22.35 -17.23
N ARG A 7 1.91 21.21 -16.71
CA ARG A 7 1.11 20.18 -16.08
C ARG A 7 1.60 19.96 -14.65
N ALA A 8 0.70 20.02 -13.70
CA ALA A 8 0.97 19.69 -12.31
C ALA A 8 -0.16 18.81 -11.78
N LEU A 9 0.18 17.85 -10.93
CA LEU A 9 -0.80 16.93 -10.34
C LEU A 9 -1.80 17.73 -9.50
N GLY A 10 -3.10 17.48 -9.69
CA GLY A 10 -4.17 18.20 -8.99
C GLY A 10 -4.49 19.61 -9.53
N TYR A 11 -3.89 20.00 -10.66
CA TYR A 11 -4.14 21.29 -11.31
C TYR A 11 -4.55 21.12 -12.78
N ALA A 12 -5.39 22.02 -13.26
CA ALA A 12 -5.73 22.06 -14.68
C ALA A 12 -4.50 22.45 -15.50
N SER A 13 -4.24 21.73 -16.61
CA SER A 13 -3.15 22.06 -17.53
C SER A 13 -3.35 23.45 -18.13
N GLN A 14 -2.29 24.24 -18.19
CA GLN A 14 -2.30 25.54 -18.87
C GLN A 14 -1.29 25.59 -20.00
N THR A 15 -1.68 26.24 -21.11
CA THR A 15 -0.86 26.35 -22.30
C THR A 15 -0.67 27.83 -22.64
N GLN A 16 0.58 28.24 -22.87
CA GLN A 16 0.89 29.58 -23.38
C GLN A 16 1.78 29.48 -24.61
N GLN A 17 1.53 30.37 -25.58
CA GLN A 17 2.37 30.50 -26.76
C GLN A 17 3.36 31.66 -26.59
N VAL A 18 4.62 31.41 -26.89
CA VAL A 18 5.68 32.39 -26.85
C VAL A 18 6.46 32.41 -28.15
N THR A 19 6.75 33.59 -28.64
CA THR A 19 7.61 33.79 -29.81
C THR A 19 8.92 34.42 -29.36
N LEU A 20 10.02 33.69 -29.49
CA LEU A 20 11.36 34.15 -29.12
C LEU A 20 12.15 34.53 -30.39
N ARG A 21 12.87 35.62 -30.30
CA ARG A 21 13.90 35.98 -31.29
C ARG A 21 15.26 35.48 -30.80
N ARG A 22 16.21 35.36 -31.69
CA ARG A 22 17.56 34.88 -31.34
C ARG A 22 18.19 35.78 -30.27
N GLY A 23 18.59 35.18 -29.14
CA GLY A 23 19.17 35.89 -28.01
C GLY A 23 18.16 36.54 -27.04
N GLN A 24 16.86 36.34 -27.24
CA GLN A 24 15.81 36.86 -26.36
C GLN A 24 15.48 35.85 -25.25
N THR A 25 15.36 36.32 -24.02
CA THR A 25 14.82 35.58 -22.88
C THR A 25 13.40 36.09 -22.61
N ALA A 26 12.45 35.18 -22.40
CA ALA A 26 11.09 35.52 -21.94
C ALA A 26 10.80 34.82 -20.63
N GLU A 27 10.21 35.54 -19.71
CA GLU A 27 9.68 35.01 -18.44
C GLU A 27 8.18 34.80 -18.62
N LEU A 28 7.72 33.60 -18.30
CA LEU A 28 6.32 33.19 -18.38
C LEU A 28 5.82 32.73 -17.01
N ASN A 29 4.76 33.37 -16.55
CA ASN A 29 4.08 33.01 -15.31
C ASN A 29 2.79 32.28 -15.65
N PHE A 30 2.57 31.14 -14.96
CA PHE A 30 1.37 30.32 -15.09
C PHE A 30 0.59 30.35 -13.79
N GLU A 31 -0.65 30.81 -13.80
CA GLU A 31 -1.58 30.64 -12.70
C GLU A 31 -2.32 29.29 -12.88
N VAL A 32 -1.90 28.29 -12.14
CA VAL A 32 -2.54 26.97 -12.20
C VAL A 32 -3.73 26.92 -11.23
N VAL A 33 -4.89 26.53 -11.75
CA VAL A 33 -6.13 26.37 -10.98
C VAL A 33 -6.24 24.93 -10.50
N GLN A 34 -6.49 24.74 -9.20
CA GLN A 34 -6.71 23.41 -8.65
C GLN A 34 -7.94 22.76 -9.30
N SER A 35 -7.74 21.59 -9.90
CA SER A 35 -8.79 20.79 -10.55
C SER A 35 -9.23 19.69 -9.62
N GLY A 36 -10.50 19.70 -9.20
CA GLY A 36 -11.12 18.59 -8.50
C GLY A 36 -11.33 17.42 -9.48
N ILE A 37 -10.82 16.23 -9.16
CA ILE A 37 -10.86 15.00 -9.96
C ILE A 37 -10.09 15.14 -11.28
N SER A 38 -8.78 15.00 -11.23
CA SER A 38 -7.95 14.99 -12.44
C SER A 38 -8.19 13.70 -13.24
N MET A 39 -8.89 13.82 -14.36
CA MET A 39 -9.02 12.73 -15.35
C MET A 39 -7.68 12.43 -16.05
N ASP A 40 -6.68 13.29 -15.88
CA ASP A 40 -5.31 13.13 -16.39
C ASP A 40 -4.37 12.44 -15.40
N GLU A 41 -4.93 11.90 -14.29
CA GLU A 41 -4.19 11.12 -13.30
C GLU A 41 -3.66 9.83 -13.93
N VAL A 42 -2.39 9.52 -13.63
CA VAL A 42 -1.75 8.31 -14.13
C VAL A 42 -2.03 7.15 -13.17
N VAL A 43 -2.58 6.07 -13.70
CA VAL A 43 -2.85 4.82 -12.97
C VAL A 43 -2.07 3.67 -13.57
N VAL A 44 -1.73 2.68 -12.78
CA VAL A 44 -0.99 1.47 -13.20
C VAL A 44 -1.80 0.18 -13.04
N SER A 45 -2.79 0.18 -12.17
CA SER A 45 -3.54 -1.05 -11.79
C SER A 45 -4.42 -1.62 -12.90
N ALA A 46 -4.82 -0.81 -13.89
CA ALA A 46 -5.70 -1.29 -14.96
C ALA A 46 -4.98 -2.12 -16.03
N SER A 47 -3.65 -2.01 -16.15
CA SER A 47 -2.88 -2.66 -17.23
C SER A 47 -1.45 -3.02 -16.85
N ARG A 48 -1.10 -2.95 -15.54
CA ARG A 48 0.30 -3.04 -15.04
C ARG A 48 1.26 -2.08 -15.76
N SER A 49 0.73 -1.02 -16.37
CA SER A 49 1.51 0.02 -17.05
C SER A 49 0.95 1.40 -16.76
N ALA A 50 1.83 2.39 -16.65
CA ALA A 50 1.43 3.76 -16.39
C ALA A 50 0.59 4.30 -17.56
N ARG A 51 -0.68 4.65 -17.30
CA ARG A 51 -1.63 5.22 -18.26
C ARG A 51 -2.42 6.36 -17.63
N LEU A 52 -2.92 7.23 -18.46
CA LEU A 52 -3.91 8.20 -18.03
C LEU A 52 -5.19 7.44 -17.59
N ARG A 53 -5.75 7.79 -16.45
CA ARG A 53 -6.94 7.14 -15.88
C ARG A 53 -8.09 7.07 -16.88
N ARG A 54 -8.27 8.11 -17.71
CA ARG A 54 -9.29 8.15 -18.76
C ARG A 54 -9.08 7.15 -19.90
N GLU A 55 -7.84 6.66 -20.08
CA GLU A 55 -7.44 5.70 -21.12
C GLU A 55 -7.30 4.27 -20.56
N ALA A 56 -7.53 4.13 -19.27
CA ALA A 56 -7.45 2.83 -18.60
C ALA A 56 -8.59 1.91 -19.07
N PRO A 57 -8.30 0.63 -19.38
CA PRO A 57 -9.30 -0.32 -19.86
C PRO A 57 -10.35 -0.69 -18.81
N ALA A 58 -10.11 -0.36 -17.54
CA ALA A 58 -11.01 -0.61 -16.42
C ALA A 58 -11.09 0.62 -15.50
N LEU A 59 -12.19 0.73 -14.77
CA LEU A 59 -12.42 1.84 -13.85
C LEU A 59 -11.52 1.70 -12.61
N VAL A 60 -10.56 2.60 -12.47
CA VAL A 60 -9.69 2.71 -11.30
C VAL A 60 -10.11 3.91 -10.46
N SER A 61 -10.37 3.67 -9.20
CA SER A 61 -10.54 4.73 -8.19
C SER A 61 -9.19 5.01 -7.55
N VAL A 62 -8.90 6.28 -7.29
CA VAL A 62 -7.62 6.71 -6.71
C VAL A 62 -7.88 7.48 -5.43
N LEU A 63 -7.20 7.09 -4.36
CA LEU A 63 -7.11 7.81 -3.10
C LEU A 63 -5.70 8.37 -3.00
N ASP A 64 -5.56 9.67 -3.03
CA ASP A 64 -4.27 10.35 -2.96
C ASP A 64 -3.77 10.54 -1.51
N ALA A 65 -2.50 10.87 -1.34
CA ALA A 65 -1.92 11.16 -0.03
C ALA A 65 -2.66 12.30 0.70
N GLY A 66 -3.21 13.26 -0.05
CA GLY A 66 -3.97 14.38 0.53
C GLY A 66 -5.27 13.93 1.22
N LEU A 67 -5.88 12.83 0.78
CA LEU A 67 -7.03 12.25 1.48
C LEU A 67 -6.60 11.74 2.87
N PHE A 68 -5.50 10.98 2.94
CA PHE A 68 -4.97 10.46 4.21
C PHE A 68 -4.61 11.58 5.18
N GLU A 69 -4.00 12.66 4.68
CA GLU A 69 -3.66 13.84 5.49
C GLU A 69 -4.92 14.58 5.99
N LYS A 70 -5.92 14.81 5.13
CA LYS A 70 -7.17 15.51 5.49
C LYS A 70 -8.04 14.71 6.46
N THR A 71 -8.00 13.39 6.40
CA THR A 71 -8.77 12.51 7.29
C THR A 71 -7.99 12.10 8.55
N ASN A 72 -6.73 12.54 8.68
CA ASN A 72 -5.81 12.12 9.73
C ASN A 72 -5.66 10.59 9.81
N ALA A 73 -5.79 9.91 8.68
CA ALA A 73 -5.63 8.46 8.62
C ALA A 73 -4.18 8.07 8.96
N SER A 74 -4.01 7.16 9.91
CA SER A 74 -2.69 6.66 10.33
C SER A 74 -2.26 5.42 9.57
N CYS A 75 -3.19 4.73 8.90
CA CYS A 75 -2.95 3.48 8.16
C CYS A 75 -3.83 3.39 6.92
N LEU A 76 -3.53 2.39 6.06
CA LEU A 76 -4.27 2.13 4.82
C LEU A 76 -5.76 1.90 5.07
N ALA A 77 -6.12 1.05 6.04
CA ALA A 77 -7.51 0.69 6.34
C ALA A 77 -8.38 1.93 6.59
N GLN A 78 -7.88 2.87 7.39
CA GLN A 78 -8.60 4.12 7.69
C GLN A 78 -8.85 4.97 6.42
N GLY A 79 -7.86 5.06 5.52
CA GLY A 79 -8.04 5.77 4.25
C GLY A 79 -9.04 5.09 3.32
N LEU A 80 -9.02 3.75 3.25
CA LEU A 80 -9.94 2.97 2.42
C LEU A 80 -11.41 3.10 2.83
N SER A 81 -11.71 3.41 4.09
CA SER A 81 -13.08 3.62 4.57
C SER A 81 -13.80 4.79 3.87
N PHE A 82 -13.05 5.71 3.25
CA PHE A 82 -13.59 6.82 2.46
C PHE A 82 -13.79 6.48 0.97
N GLN A 83 -13.47 5.24 0.54
CA GLN A 83 -13.61 4.83 -0.85
C GLN A 83 -15.00 4.24 -1.13
N PRO A 84 -15.83 4.87 -1.98
CA PRO A 84 -17.11 4.29 -2.37
C PRO A 84 -16.98 2.90 -2.99
N GLY A 85 -17.82 1.94 -2.53
CA GLY A 85 -17.80 0.54 -2.99
C GLY A 85 -16.71 -0.32 -2.32
N VAL A 86 -15.99 0.23 -1.38
CA VAL A 86 -15.10 -0.47 -0.45
C VAL A 86 -15.68 -0.32 0.95
N ARG A 87 -15.81 -1.43 1.66
CA ARG A 87 -16.22 -1.44 3.06
C ARG A 87 -15.09 -1.98 3.91
N VAL A 88 -14.70 -1.20 4.89
CA VAL A 88 -13.74 -1.60 5.92
C VAL A 88 -14.54 -1.99 7.14
N GLU A 89 -14.42 -3.23 7.57
CA GLU A 89 -15.14 -3.81 8.70
C GLU A 89 -14.15 -4.25 9.77
N ASP A 90 -14.46 -3.95 11.01
CA ASP A 90 -13.77 -4.52 12.17
C ASP A 90 -14.52 -5.79 12.56
N ASP A 91 -14.01 -6.95 12.17
CA ASP A 91 -14.67 -8.24 12.37
C ASP A 91 -14.45 -8.80 13.80
N CYS A 92 -13.55 -8.20 14.54
CA CYS A 92 -13.24 -8.61 15.92
C CYS A 92 -12.94 -7.39 16.79
N GLN A 93 -13.77 -7.14 17.78
CA GLN A 93 -13.60 -6.02 18.71
C GLN A 93 -12.31 -6.15 19.53
N ASN A 94 -12.02 -7.34 20.04
CA ASN A 94 -10.89 -7.56 20.95
C ASN A 94 -9.52 -7.55 20.24
N CYS A 95 -9.44 -8.06 19.00
CA CYS A 95 -8.18 -8.06 18.24
C CYS A 95 -8.03 -6.86 17.31
N GLY A 96 -9.14 -6.13 17.05
CA GLY A 96 -9.15 -5.04 16.07
C GLY A 96 -8.83 -5.54 14.67
N PHE A 97 -9.32 -6.73 14.32
CA PHE A 97 -9.14 -7.32 13.01
C PHE A 97 -9.98 -6.57 11.98
N THR A 98 -9.31 -5.98 11.02
CA THR A 98 -9.96 -5.18 9.98
C THR A 98 -9.94 -5.92 8.65
N GLN A 99 -11.11 -6.15 8.07
CA GLN A 99 -11.29 -6.74 6.76
C GLN A 99 -11.75 -5.69 5.74
N VAL A 100 -11.26 -5.80 4.52
CA VAL A 100 -11.74 -4.96 3.42
C VAL A 100 -12.58 -5.79 2.46
N ARG A 101 -13.83 -5.36 2.24
CA ARG A 101 -14.75 -5.93 1.27
C ARG A 101 -14.90 -5.03 0.06
N ILE A 102 -14.69 -5.55 -1.13
CA ILE A 102 -14.95 -4.87 -2.39
C ILE A 102 -16.24 -5.39 -2.98
N ASN A 103 -17.22 -4.50 -3.22
CA ASN A 103 -18.54 -4.86 -3.74
C ASN A 103 -19.26 -5.97 -2.91
N GLY A 104 -18.98 -6.04 -1.60
CA GLY A 104 -19.57 -7.02 -0.69
C GLY A 104 -18.90 -8.39 -0.68
N LEU A 105 -17.85 -8.62 -1.49
CA LEU A 105 -17.05 -9.84 -1.46
C LEU A 105 -16.01 -9.79 -0.33
N ASP A 106 -15.77 -10.92 0.31
CA ASP A 106 -14.81 -11.04 1.43
C ASP A 106 -13.38 -10.68 1.02
N GLY A 107 -12.57 -10.29 2.01
CA GLY A 107 -11.22 -9.78 1.81
C GLY A 107 -10.31 -10.74 1.04
N HIS A 108 -10.47 -12.05 1.19
CA HIS A 108 -9.67 -13.04 0.46
C HIS A 108 -9.95 -13.10 -1.06
N TYR A 109 -11.02 -12.46 -1.52
CA TYR A 109 -11.29 -12.25 -2.96
C TYR A 109 -10.70 -10.94 -3.50
N SER A 110 -9.98 -10.20 -2.67
CA SER A 110 -9.37 -8.91 -3.03
C SER A 110 -7.85 -9.05 -2.99
N GLN A 111 -7.19 -8.80 -4.13
CA GLN A 111 -5.74 -8.84 -4.21
C GLN A 111 -5.16 -7.52 -3.71
N ILE A 112 -4.24 -7.60 -2.74
CA ILE A 112 -3.49 -6.45 -2.26
C ILE A 112 -2.09 -6.47 -2.86
N LEU A 113 -1.68 -5.34 -3.39
CA LEU A 113 -0.39 -5.17 -4.06
C LEU A 113 0.34 -3.96 -3.48
N VAL A 114 1.66 -4.02 -3.48
CA VAL A 114 2.54 -2.87 -3.26
C VAL A 114 3.35 -2.64 -4.54
N ASP A 115 3.23 -1.44 -5.10
CA ASP A 115 3.84 -1.07 -6.39
C ASP A 115 3.58 -2.10 -7.51
N SER A 116 2.33 -2.61 -7.57
CA SER A 116 1.86 -3.62 -8.53
C SER A 116 2.46 -5.02 -8.36
N HIS A 117 3.13 -5.29 -7.25
CA HIS A 117 3.69 -6.60 -6.93
C HIS A 117 2.91 -7.26 -5.79
N PRO A 118 2.56 -8.54 -5.89
CA PRO A 118 1.97 -9.27 -4.78
C PRO A 118 3.02 -9.40 -3.67
N VAL A 119 2.69 -8.91 -2.49
CA VAL A 119 3.55 -9.00 -1.30
C VAL A 119 2.80 -9.56 -0.10
N PHE A 120 1.51 -9.85 -0.27
CA PHE A 120 0.67 -10.38 0.79
C PHE A 120 0.22 -11.78 0.45
N SER A 121 0.50 -12.71 1.35
CA SER A 121 -0.11 -14.03 1.33
C SER A 121 -1.61 -13.95 1.65
N ALA A 122 -2.31 -15.06 1.49
CA ALA A 122 -3.71 -15.16 1.89
C ALA A 122 -3.94 -14.83 3.36
N LEU A 123 -2.97 -15.14 4.25
CA LEU A 123 -3.05 -14.84 5.67
C LEU A 123 -2.79 -13.37 5.99
N THR A 124 -1.74 -12.78 5.43
CA THR A 124 -1.37 -11.38 5.69
C THR A 124 -2.25 -10.40 4.94
N GLY A 125 -2.86 -10.80 3.83
CA GLY A 125 -3.89 -10.00 3.13
C GLY A 125 -5.12 -9.71 3.98
N VAL A 126 -5.38 -10.55 4.95
CA VAL A 126 -6.49 -10.38 5.92
C VAL A 126 -6.09 -9.44 7.06
N TYR A 127 -4.85 -9.52 7.59
CA TYR A 127 -4.40 -8.74 8.75
C TYR A 127 -3.55 -7.51 8.40
N GLY A 128 -3.09 -7.38 7.16
CA GLY A 128 -2.03 -6.44 6.80
C GLY A 128 -2.46 -4.98 6.59
N LEU A 129 -3.75 -4.70 6.43
CA LEU A 129 -4.21 -3.38 5.99
C LEU A 129 -4.04 -2.26 7.01
N GLU A 130 -4.15 -2.57 8.30
CA GLU A 130 -3.91 -1.60 9.36
C GLU A 130 -2.42 -1.40 9.65
N GLN A 131 -1.58 -2.36 9.24
CA GLN A 131 -0.14 -2.33 9.47
C GLN A 131 0.59 -1.43 8.46
N ILE A 132 -0.02 -1.17 7.28
CA ILE A 132 0.56 -0.30 6.27
C ILE A 132 0.40 1.16 6.71
N PRO A 133 1.50 1.85 7.04
CA PRO A 133 1.44 3.20 7.55
C PRO A 133 1.06 4.18 6.43
N ALA A 134 0.19 5.14 6.73
CA ALA A 134 -0.29 6.11 5.75
C ALA A 134 0.83 6.94 5.11
N ASN A 135 1.92 7.19 5.84
CA ASN A 135 3.04 7.97 5.35
C ASN A 135 3.95 7.23 4.34
N MET A 136 3.82 5.91 4.20
CA MET A 136 4.44 5.14 3.12
C MET A 136 3.72 5.38 1.79
N ILE A 137 2.43 5.78 1.82
CA ILE A 137 1.53 5.79 0.68
C ILE A 137 1.62 7.10 -0.10
N GLU A 138 1.86 7.01 -1.41
CA GLU A 138 1.69 8.12 -2.37
C GLU A 138 0.22 8.21 -2.80
N ARG A 139 -0.35 7.07 -3.20
CA ARG A 139 -1.76 6.89 -3.54
C ARG A 139 -2.15 5.42 -3.45
N VAL A 140 -3.44 5.18 -3.35
CA VAL A 140 -4.01 3.83 -3.45
C VAL A 140 -4.90 3.78 -4.68
N GLU A 141 -4.67 2.80 -5.54
CA GLU A 141 -5.48 2.53 -6.72
C GLU A 141 -6.39 1.34 -6.44
N VAL A 142 -7.69 1.54 -6.53
CA VAL A 142 -8.69 0.49 -6.31
C VAL A 142 -9.34 0.15 -7.65
N LEU A 143 -9.04 -1.04 -8.15
CA LEU A 143 -9.68 -1.64 -9.30
C LEU A 143 -10.80 -2.55 -8.80
N ARG A 144 -12.04 -2.29 -9.20
CA ARG A 144 -13.21 -3.09 -8.81
C ARG A 144 -13.59 -4.06 -9.91
N GLY A 145 -13.80 -5.33 -9.55
CA GLY A 145 -14.11 -6.41 -10.50
C GLY A 145 -12.88 -6.97 -11.18
N GLY A 146 -13.05 -7.88 -12.07
CA GLY A 146 -12.13 -8.69 -12.89
C GLY A 146 -10.65 -8.29 -13.03
N GLY A 147 -9.89 -8.25 -11.95
CA GLY A 147 -8.43 -8.08 -11.98
C GLY A 147 -7.63 -9.39 -12.13
N SER A 148 -8.32 -10.53 -12.09
CA SER A 148 -7.67 -11.85 -11.99
C SER A 148 -6.78 -12.23 -13.19
N VAL A 149 -7.06 -11.70 -14.37
CA VAL A 149 -6.20 -11.94 -15.56
C VAL A 149 -4.83 -11.28 -15.39
N LEU A 150 -4.76 -10.14 -14.68
CA LEU A 150 -3.51 -9.40 -14.49
C LEU A 150 -2.83 -9.74 -13.16
N PHE A 151 -3.59 -10.05 -12.11
CA PHE A 151 -3.10 -10.08 -10.74
C PHE A 151 -3.32 -11.41 -10.02
N GLY A 152 -3.81 -12.43 -10.74
CA GLY A 152 -3.98 -13.79 -10.21
C GLY A 152 -5.36 -14.06 -9.62
N SER A 153 -5.55 -15.28 -9.12
CA SER A 153 -6.84 -15.83 -8.70
C SER A 153 -7.50 -15.11 -7.54
N SER A 154 -6.75 -14.44 -6.69
CA SER A 154 -7.28 -13.68 -5.55
C SER A 154 -7.94 -12.35 -5.94
N ALA A 155 -7.75 -11.86 -7.17
CA ALA A 155 -8.31 -10.60 -7.67
C ALA A 155 -9.72 -10.76 -8.29
N ILE A 156 -10.60 -11.53 -7.68
CA ILE A 156 -11.99 -11.77 -8.15
C ILE A 156 -12.87 -10.56 -7.82
N GLY A 157 -12.82 -10.09 -6.60
CA GLY A 157 -13.57 -8.93 -6.12
C GLY A 157 -12.97 -7.61 -6.58
N GLY A 158 -11.67 -7.59 -6.74
CA GLY A 158 -10.90 -6.43 -7.15
C GLY A 158 -9.45 -6.46 -6.69
N THR A 159 -8.78 -5.34 -6.93
CA THR A 159 -7.37 -5.16 -6.55
C THR A 159 -7.20 -3.84 -5.83
N ILE A 160 -6.46 -3.86 -4.74
CA ILE A 160 -6.01 -2.67 -3.99
C ILE A 160 -4.51 -2.58 -4.19
N ASN A 161 -4.07 -1.61 -4.98
CA ASN A 161 -2.67 -1.40 -5.29
C ASN A 161 -2.15 -0.16 -4.56
N ILE A 162 -1.22 -0.37 -3.66
CA ILE A 162 -0.59 0.67 -2.87
C ILE A 162 0.63 1.14 -3.63
N ILE A 163 0.60 2.39 -4.09
CA ILE A 163 1.75 3.03 -4.72
C ILE A 163 2.51 3.77 -3.64
N THR A 164 3.76 3.37 -3.43
CA THR A 164 4.60 3.93 -2.38
C THR A 164 5.20 5.27 -2.81
N ARG A 165 5.48 6.15 -1.83
CA ARG A 165 6.04 7.49 -2.08
C ARG A 165 7.37 7.41 -2.78
N GLU A 166 7.45 8.11 -3.91
CA GLU A 166 8.67 8.24 -4.69
C GLU A 166 9.44 9.51 -4.31
N PRO A 167 10.77 9.44 -4.13
CA PRO A 167 11.58 10.63 -3.93
C PRO A 167 11.69 11.45 -5.21
N THR A 168 10.84 12.48 -5.36
CA THR A 168 10.82 13.38 -6.52
C THR A 168 11.58 14.68 -6.29
N ARG A 169 11.73 15.07 -5.02
CA ARG A 169 12.45 16.27 -4.56
C ARG A 169 13.01 16.03 -3.17
N SER A 170 14.02 16.79 -2.79
CA SER A 170 14.52 16.79 -1.40
C SER A 170 13.53 17.52 -0.51
N SER A 171 13.05 16.82 0.52
CA SER A 171 12.05 17.33 1.47
C SER A 171 12.10 16.56 2.78
N ALA A 172 11.58 17.15 3.84
CA ALA A 172 11.32 16.49 5.12
C ALA A 172 9.98 16.97 5.66
N GLN A 173 9.21 16.04 6.23
CA GLN A 173 7.91 16.29 6.85
C GLN A 173 7.83 15.48 8.14
N LEU A 174 7.47 16.13 9.22
CA LEU A 174 7.15 15.52 10.51
C LEU A 174 5.69 15.86 10.81
N SER A 175 4.90 14.87 11.17
CA SER A 175 3.52 15.05 11.61
C SER A 175 3.27 14.31 12.91
N HIS A 176 2.39 14.85 13.72
CA HIS A 176 1.95 14.25 14.97
C HIS A 176 0.44 14.42 15.09
N THR A 177 -0.26 13.33 15.36
CA THR A 177 -1.71 13.31 15.53
C THR A 177 -2.03 12.71 16.89
N LEU A 178 -2.83 13.43 17.68
CA LEU A 178 -3.36 12.98 18.95
C LEU A 178 -4.89 12.96 18.86
N THR A 179 -5.48 11.79 19.05
CA THR A 179 -6.93 11.59 19.01
C THR A 179 -7.42 11.09 20.36
N SER A 180 -8.41 11.77 20.97
CA SER A 180 -9.11 11.28 22.16
C SER A 180 -10.22 10.31 21.73
N LEU A 181 -10.28 9.14 22.36
CA LEU A 181 -11.28 8.12 22.11
C LEU A 181 -12.49 8.39 23.01
N GLY A 182 -13.67 8.61 22.38
CA GLY A 182 -14.93 8.84 23.09
C GLY A 182 -14.94 10.01 24.09
N GLY A 183 -14.01 10.95 24.00
CA GLY A 183 -13.85 12.04 24.98
C GLY A 183 -13.30 11.59 26.35
N SER A 184 -12.76 10.35 26.40
CA SER A 184 -12.15 9.75 27.60
C SER A 184 -10.67 10.12 27.76
N ASN A 185 -10.02 9.53 28.75
CA ASN A 185 -8.57 9.58 28.94
C ASN A 185 -7.81 8.56 28.08
N SER A 186 -8.48 7.89 27.16
CA SER A 186 -7.85 6.99 26.19
C SER A 186 -7.49 7.76 24.92
N TYR A 187 -6.27 7.59 24.46
CA TYR A 187 -5.72 8.33 23.32
C TYR A 187 -5.11 7.42 22.27
N ASP A 188 -5.24 7.84 21.02
CA ASP A 188 -4.45 7.32 19.89
C ASP A 188 -3.44 8.40 19.49
N ASN A 189 -2.18 8.10 19.58
CA ASN A 189 -1.05 8.98 19.41
C ASN A 189 -0.17 8.45 18.30
N SER A 190 -0.05 9.17 17.19
CA SER A 190 0.73 8.78 16.01
C SER A 190 1.70 9.88 15.61
N THR A 191 2.98 9.54 15.53
CA THR A 191 4.04 10.39 15.00
C THR A 191 4.60 9.80 13.72
N MET A 192 4.66 10.57 12.65
CA MET A 192 5.12 10.15 11.33
C MET A 192 6.22 11.08 10.82
N LEU A 193 7.27 10.48 10.26
CA LEU A 193 8.37 11.17 9.59
C LEU A 193 8.47 10.70 8.14
N ASN A 194 8.59 11.64 7.22
CA ASN A 194 9.01 11.39 5.84
C ASN A 194 10.20 12.30 5.51
N ALA A 195 11.22 11.75 4.91
CA ALA A 195 12.34 12.54 4.38
C ALA A 195 12.79 11.98 3.05
N SER A 196 13.18 12.85 2.13
CA SER A 196 13.73 12.46 0.83
C SER A 196 14.89 13.34 0.42
N ILE A 197 15.83 12.74 -0.28
CA ILE A 197 16.98 13.43 -0.89
C ILE A 197 17.05 12.98 -2.34
N VAL A 198 17.16 13.94 -3.24
CA VAL A 198 17.32 13.69 -4.68
C VAL A 198 18.58 14.41 -5.15
N SER A 199 19.40 13.73 -5.93
CA SER A 199 20.60 14.33 -6.52
C SER A 199 20.22 15.49 -7.46
N GLU A 200 21.07 16.50 -7.58
CA GLU A 200 20.86 17.64 -8.48
C GLU A 200 20.63 17.22 -9.94
N SER A 201 21.28 16.16 -10.37
CA SER A 201 21.09 15.58 -11.71
C SER A 201 19.78 14.80 -11.87
N GLY A 202 19.01 14.57 -10.80
CA GLY A 202 17.82 13.73 -10.80
C GLY A 202 18.07 12.27 -11.14
N ARG A 203 19.35 11.82 -11.10
CA ARG A 203 19.73 10.44 -11.45
C ARG A 203 19.55 9.45 -10.30
N ALA A 204 19.58 9.91 -9.07
CA ALA A 204 19.43 9.10 -7.89
C ALA A 204 18.58 9.83 -6.85
N GLY A 205 17.85 9.08 -6.07
CA GLY A 205 17.07 9.60 -4.95
C GLY A 205 16.80 8.51 -3.94
N ILE A 206 16.65 8.93 -2.69
CA ILE A 206 16.24 8.09 -1.57
C ILE A 206 15.16 8.79 -0.78
N SER A 207 14.12 8.06 -0.39
CA SER A 207 13.15 8.46 0.61
C SER A 207 13.19 7.48 1.77
N VAL A 208 12.98 8.01 2.96
CA VAL A 208 12.80 7.23 4.18
C VAL A 208 11.49 7.66 4.85
N PHE A 209 10.82 6.72 5.46
CA PHE A 209 9.66 6.98 6.29
C PHE A 209 9.79 6.28 7.64
N GLY A 210 9.15 6.81 8.65
CA GLY A 210 9.03 6.20 9.96
C GLY A 210 7.70 6.56 10.60
N GLN A 211 7.12 5.64 11.35
CA GLN A 211 5.91 5.88 12.15
C GLN A 211 6.10 5.22 13.51
N SER A 212 5.63 5.91 14.55
CA SER A 212 5.41 5.38 15.88
C SER A 212 3.99 5.70 16.30
N ARG A 213 3.19 4.67 16.58
CA ARG A 213 1.79 4.80 16.99
C ARG A 213 1.59 4.07 18.31
N HIS A 214 0.94 4.74 19.22
CA HIS A 214 0.49 4.18 20.48
C HIS A 214 -0.98 4.54 20.71
N ARG A 215 -1.84 3.53 20.83
CA ARG A 215 -3.25 3.66 21.15
C ARG A 215 -3.54 2.96 22.47
N SER A 216 -4.13 3.67 23.41
CA SER A 216 -4.63 3.07 24.65
C SER A 216 -5.87 2.22 24.37
N GLY A 217 -6.09 1.19 25.16
CA GLY A 217 -7.36 0.45 25.14
C GLY A 217 -8.50 1.37 25.56
N TYR A 218 -9.68 1.17 24.98
CA TYR A 218 -10.88 1.91 25.32
C TYR A 218 -12.05 0.96 25.54
N ASP A 219 -12.58 1.03 26.76
CA ASP A 219 -13.82 0.38 27.21
C ASP A 219 -14.91 1.45 27.18
N HIS A 220 -15.89 1.28 26.29
CA HIS A 220 -16.93 2.28 26.04
C HIS A 220 -18.06 2.22 27.05
N ASP A 221 -18.49 1.03 27.41
CA ASP A 221 -19.67 0.82 28.26
C ASP A 221 -19.34 0.54 29.73
N GLY A 222 -18.05 0.39 30.05
CA GLY A 222 -17.54 0.23 31.43
C GLY A 222 -17.70 -1.18 31.98
N ASP A 223 -17.83 -2.19 31.12
CA ASP A 223 -17.98 -3.59 31.53
C ASP A 223 -16.64 -4.29 31.82
N GLY A 224 -15.51 -3.61 31.60
CA GLY A 224 -14.15 -4.08 31.83
C GLY A 224 -13.51 -4.73 30.63
N PHE A 225 -14.20 -4.83 29.48
CA PHE A 225 -13.68 -5.29 28.20
C PHE A 225 -13.49 -4.13 27.24
N THR A 226 -12.49 -4.23 26.36
CA THR A 226 -12.21 -3.16 25.40
C THR A 226 -12.98 -3.35 24.10
N GLU A 227 -13.69 -2.32 23.64
CA GLU A 227 -14.20 -2.21 22.25
C GLU A 227 -13.11 -1.75 21.29
N VAL A 228 -12.12 -1.01 21.81
CA VAL A 228 -10.97 -0.57 21.02
C VAL A 228 -9.69 -1.10 21.67
N PRO A 229 -8.94 -1.99 20.98
CA PRO A 229 -7.75 -2.60 21.57
C PRO A 229 -6.58 -1.63 21.68
N VAL A 230 -5.65 -1.97 22.58
CA VAL A 230 -4.31 -1.36 22.62
C VAL A 230 -3.58 -1.63 21.33
N ILE A 231 -2.88 -0.63 20.79
CA ILE A 231 -1.93 -0.76 19.70
C ILE A 231 -0.61 -0.10 20.07
N ASN A 232 0.49 -0.82 19.86
CA ASN A 232 1.84 -0.27 19.79
C ASN A 232 2.42 -0.69 18.45
N SER A 233 2.59 0.26 17.53
CA SER A 233 3.11 -0.02 16.19
C SER A 233 4.29 0.89 15.89
N GLN A 234 5.35 0.31 15.37
CA GLN A 234 6.53 1.02 14.89
C GLN A 234 6.85 0.52 13.49
N SER A 235 7.00 1.44 12.57
CA SER A 235 7.41 1.12 11.21
C SER A 235 8.52 2.03 10.72
N VAL A 236 9.40 1.48 9.92
CA VAL A 236 10.47 2.20 9.24
C VAL A 236 10.66 1.59 7.85
N GLY A 237 10.95 2.43 6.89
CA GLY A 237 11.26 1.93 5.57
C GLY A 237 11.98 2.96 4.71
N MET A 238 12.45 2.48 3.57
CA MET A 238 13.13 3.30 2.57
C MET A 238 12.77 2.87 1.16
N ARG A 239 12.81 3.82 0.24
CA ARG A 239 12.75 3.59 -1.20
C ARG A 239 13.86 4.39 -1.87
N THR A 240 14.60 3.75 -2.76
CA THR A 240 15.67 4.40 -3.51
C THR A 240 15.54 4.08 -4.98
N PHE A 241 15.99 5.00 -5.81
CA PHE A 241 16.12 4.75 -7.24
C PHE A 241 17.46 5.22 -7.77
N PHE A 242 17.89 4.56 -8.84
CA PHE A 242 19.04 4.96 -9.63
C PHE A 242 18.74 4.82 -11.12
N ARG A 243 18.88 5.91 -11.88
CA ARG A 243 18.76 5.92 -13.34
C ARG A 243 20.06 5.45 -13.95
N THR A 244 20.09 4.24 -14.48
CA THR A 244 21.25 3.63 -15.14
C THR A 244 21.49 4.22 -16.52
N GLY A 245 20.48 4.80 -17.14
CA GLY A 245 20.51 5.49 -18.42
C GLY A 245 19.38 6.51 -18.58
N ALA A 246 19.24 7.09 -19.78
CA ALA A 246 18.19 8.05 -20.06
C ALA A 246 16.77 7.43 -19.98
N TYR A 247 16.67 6.13 -20.23
CA TYR A 247 15.43 5.40 -20.34
C TYR A 247 15.41 4.13 -19.45
N SER A 248 16.35 4.03 -18.51
CA SER A 248 16.45 2.87 -17.63
C SER A 248 16.64 3.27 -16.17
N ARG A 249 16.04 2.48 -15.26
CA ARG A 249 15.99 2.76 -13.83
C ARG A 249 16.01 1.46 -13.03
N ILE A 250 16.72 1.47 -11.91
CA ILE A 250 16.62 0.48 -10.85
C ILE A 250 15.90 1.16 -9.69
N THR A 251 14.95 0.45 -9.07
CA THR A 251 14.28 0.88 -7.83
C THR A 251 14.43 -0.22 -6.80
N ALA A 252 14.79 0.13 -5.56
CA ALA A 252 14.83 -0.79 -4.44
C ALA A 252 14.04 -0.19 -3.27
N GLN A 253 13.33 -1.04 -2.54
CA GLN A 253 12.61 -0.66 -1.34
C GLN A 253 12.71 -1.73 -0.27
N TYR A 254 12.61 -1.30 0.97
CA TYR A 254 12.57 -2.14 2.15
C TYR A 254 11.74 -1.47 3.23
N HIS A 255 11.01 -2.27 4.01
CA HIS A 255 10.33 -1.82 5.20
C HIS A 255 10.34 -2.88 6.28
N HIS A 256 10.30 -2.41 7.51
CA HIS A 256 10.16 -3.23 8.71
C HIS A 256 9.02 -2.66 9.56
N ILE A 257 8.14 -3.54 10.06
CA ILE A 257 6.98 -3.17 10.87
C ILE A 257 6.93 -4.11 12.08
N ASN A 258 6.91 -3.53 13.28
CA ASN A 258 6.57 -4.23 14.51
C ASN A 258 5.24 -3.71 15.03
N GLU A 259 4.32 -4.60 15.34
CA GLU A 259 3.02 -4.23 15.87
C GLU A 259 2.58 -5.17 16.99
N PHE A 260 2.26 -4.59 18.12
CA PHE A 260 1.61 -5.25 19.23
C PHE A 260 0.16 -4.77 19.32
N ARG A 261 -0.78 -5.73 19.49
CA ARG A 261 -2.20 -5.48 19.77
C ARG A 261 -2.64 -6.29 20.96
N ARG A 262 -3.50 -5.72 21.79
CA ARG A 262 -4.08 -6.37 22.95
C ARG A 262 -5.49 -5.84 23.21
N GLY A 263 -6.48 -6.74 23.22
CA GLY A 263 -7.85 -6.44 23.61
C GLY A 263 -8.41 -7.46 24.60
N GLY A 264 -9.60 -7.21 25.09
CA GLY A 264 -10.26 -7.96 26.14
C GLY A 264 -10.15 -7.28 27.49
N ASP A 265 -10.11 -8.07 28.56
CA ASP A 265 -9.99 -7.57 29.93
C ASP A 265 -8.56 -7.71 30.48
N MET A 266 -8.32 -7.18 31.70
CA MET A 266 -7.03 -7.28 32.41
C MET A 266 -5.82 -6.97 31.53
N LEU A 267 -5.83 -5.81 30.87
CA LEU A 267 -4.80 -5.40 29.89
C LEU A 267 -3.39 -5.30 30.49
N ASP A 268 -3.28 -5.16 31.82
CA ASP A 268 -2.04 -5.07 32.60
C ASP A 268 -1.44 -6.43 32.95
N ARG A 269 -2.13 -7.54 32.62
CA ARG A 269 -1.71 -8.91 32.92
C ARG A 269 -1.40 -9.72 31.66
N PRO A 270 -0.65 -10.82 31.79
CA PRO A 270 -0.50 -11.78 30.70
C PRO A 270 -1.87 -12.23 30.15
N PRO A 271 -2.02 -12.46 28.85
CA PRO A 271 -3.32 -12.71 28.24
C PRO A 271 -3.99 -14.00 28.76
N HIS A 272 -3.22 -14.99 29.18
CA HIS A 272 -3.77 -16.24 29.79
C HIS A 272 -4.28 -16.07 31.21
N GLU A 273 -4.10 -14.93 31.86
CA GLU A 273 -4.71 -14.60 33.15
C GLU A 273 -6.04 -13.86 33.01
N ALA A 274 -6.39 -13.41 31.80
CA ALA A 274 -7.62 -12.71 31.52
C ALA A 274 -8.81 -13.64 31.30
N LEU A 275 -10.03 -13.14 31.49
CA LEU A 275 -11.25 -13.88 31.19
C LEU A 275 -11.46 -14.07 29.70
N ILE A 276 -11.20 -13.01 28.95
CA ILE A 276 -11.18 -13.01 27.47
C ILE A 276 -10.02 -12.13 27.04
N ALA A 277 -9.14 -12.68 26.23
CA ALA A 277 -8.01 -11.93 25.69
C ALA A 277 -7.69 -12.31 24.27
N GLU A 278 -7.39 -11.29 23.49
CA GLU A 278 -6.77 -11.44 22.20
C GLU A 278 -5.52 -10.58 22.14
N GLN A 279 -4.40 -11.20 21.85
CA GLN A 279 -3.11 -10.54 21.73
C GLN A 279 -2.39 -11.00 20.49
N ILE A 280 -1.78 -10.05 19.78
CA ILE A 280 -1.02 -10.32 18.57
C ILE A 280 0.26 -9.50 18.61
N ASP A 281 1.38 -10.14 18.34
CA ASP A 281 2.67 -9.54 18.08
C ASP A 281 3.10 -9.88 16.66
N HIS A 282 3.21 -8.87 15.80
CA HIS A 282 3.70 -9.01 14.44
C HIS A 282 5.10 -8.42 14.29
N SER A 283 5.93 -9.12 13.54
CA SER A 283 7.18 -8.60 12.98
C SER A 283 7.19 -8.89 11.48
N ILE A 284 7.22 -7.85 10.67
CA ILE A 284 7.08 -7.92 9.22
C ILE A 284 8.29 -7.26 8.57
N ASP A 285 8.96 -7.98 7.69
CA ASP A 285 10.01 -7.49 6.82
C ASP A 285 9.56 -7.63 5.37
N GLY A 286 9.58 -6.56 4.61
CA GLY A 286 9.20 -6.58 3.21
C GLY A 286 10.13 -5.74 2.34
N GLY A 287 10.26 -6.14 1.09
CA GLY A 287 11.08 -5.39 0.16
C GLY A 287 10.94 -5.82 -1.28
N SER A 288 11.44 -4.98 -2.18
CA SER A 288 11.48 -5.31 -3.60
C SER A 288 12.64 -4.64 -4.32
N LEU A 289 13.02 -5.24 -5.44
CA LEU A 289 13.97 -4.70 -6.41
C LEU A 289 13.31 -4.76 -7.78
N SER A 290 13.29 -3.65 -8.51
CA SER A 290 12.79 -3.60 -9.87
C SER A 290 13.78 -2.94 -10.83
N PHE A 291 13.73 -3.38 -12.08
CA PHE A 291 14.45 -2.80 -13.20
C PHE A 291 13.48 -2.46 -14.32
N ASP A 292 13.47 -1.20 -14.71
CA ASP A 292 12.64 -0.67 -15.77
C ASP A 292 13.51 -0.14 -16.91
N ILE A 293 13.16 -0.47 -18.14
CA ILE A 293 13.78 0.10 -19.33
C ILE A 293 12.75 0.34 -20.42
N SER A 294 12.88 1.44 -21.14
CA SER A 294 12.03 1.74 -22.28
C SER A 294 12.85 2.20 -23.48
N SER A 295 12.28 2.05 -24.69
CA SER A 295 12.81 2.70 -25.89
C SER A 295 12.65 4.22 -25.81
N PRO A 296 13.45 5.00 -26.58
CA PRO A 296 13.35 6.45 -26.60
C PRO A 296 11.95 6.97 -26.95
N ASP A 297 11.22 6.27 -27.80
CA ASP A 297 9.84 6.59 -28.20
C ASP A 297 8.77 6.03 -27.22
N ARG A 298 9.21 5.37 -26.13
CA ARG A 298 8.40 4.74 -25.06
C ARG A 298 7.40 3.68 -25.53
N ARG A 299 7.54 3.17 -26.77
CA ARG A 299 6.65 2.14 -27.28
C ARG A 299 7.02 0.75 -26.80
N ASN A 300 8.30 0.52 -26.57
CA ASN A 300 8.78 -0.72 -26.00
C ASN A 300 9.13 -0.45 -24.53
N ARG A 301 8.52 -1.18 -23.64
CA ARG A 301 8.79 -1.09 -22.20
C ARG A 301 9.03 -2.50 -21.68
N PHE A 302 10.05 -2.65 -20.88
CA PHE A 302 10.36 -3.88 -20.17
C PHE A 302 10.53 -3.57 -18.69
N ASN A 303 9.93 -4.39 -17.87
CA ASN A 303 10.08 -4.38 -16.42
C ASN A 303 10.46 -5.79 -15.96
N ALA A 304 11.35 -5.89 -14.98
CA ALA A 304 11.62 -7.10 -14.23
C ALA A 304 11.70 -6.76 -12.74
N TYR A 305 11.18 -7.63 -11.88
CA TYR A 305 11.18 -7.41 -10.44
C TYR A 305 11.35 -8.69 -9.65
N ALA A 306 11.76 -8.51 -8.41
CA ALA A 306 11.68 -9.50 -7.34
C ALA A 306 11.21 -8.80 -6.07
N SER A 307 10.33 -9.45 -5.31
CA SER A 307 9.80 -8.96 -4.04
C SER A 307 9.72 -10.07 -3.02
N PHE A 308 9.74 -9.71 -1.74
CA PHE A 308 9.53 -10.64 -0.64
C PHE A 308 8.78 -9.96 0.49
N GLN A 309 8.09 -10.77 1.28
CA GLN A 309 7.59 -10.40 2.60
C GLN A 309 7.76 -11.59 3.53
N ASN A 310 8.30 -11.34 4.69
CA ASN A 310 8.44 -12.31 5.78
C ASN A 310 7.66 -11.78 6.98
N THR A 311 6.71 -12.58 7.48
CA THR A 311 5.86 -12.23 8.62
C THR A 311 6.06 -13.26 9.71
N ALA A 312 6.47 -12.82 10.89
CA ALA A 312 6.45 -13.62 12.12
C ALA A 312 5.35 -13.08 13.03
N ARG A 313 4.47 -13.95 13.49
CA ARG A 313 3.37 -13.61 14.39
C ARG A 313 3.39 -14.50 15.62
N LYS A 314 3.22 -13.88 16.77
CA LYS A 314 2.83 -14.58 18.00
C LYS A 314 1.42 -14.13 18.34
N SER A 315 0.56 -15.06 18.72
CA SER A 315 -0.83 -14.78 19.02
C SER A 315 -1.29 -15.45 20.29
N TYR A 316 -2.29 -14.88 20.90
CA TYR A 316 -3.10 -15.49 21.92
C TYR A 316 -4.57 -15.17 21.61
N TYR A 317 -5.40 -16.22 21.54
CA TYR A 317 -6.83 -16.10 21.34
C TYR A 317 -7.49 -17.01 22.37
N GLY A 318 -7.76 -16.50 23.56
CA GLY A 318 -8.19 -17.33 24.66
C GLY A 318 -9.29 -16.74 25.50
N SER A 319 -10.01 -17.63 26.17
CA SER A 319 -11.01 -17.31 27.17
C SER A 319 -10.87 -18.23 28.40
N LYS A 320 -11.39 -17.78 29.52
CA LYS A 320 -11.41 -18.56 30.77
C LYS A 320 -10.01 -18.94 31.29
N GLN A 321 -9.04 -18.02 31.03
CA GLN A 321 -7.66 -18.21 31.53
C GLN A 321 -6.96 -19.45 30.94
N ASP A 322 -7.13 -19.70 29.65
CA ASP A 322 -6.56 -20.85 28.96
C ASP A 322 -5.05 -20.66 28.70
N PRO A 323 -4.15 -21.45 29.35
CA PRO A 323 -2.71 -21.32 29.14
C PRO A 323 -2.23 -21.87 27.78
N ASP A 324 -3.07 -22.64 27.07
CA ASP A 324 -2.71 -23.30 25.82
C ASP A 324 -3.17 -22.54 24.58
N ALA A 325 -3.88 -21.40 24.76
CA ALA A 325 -4.42 -20.60 23.64
C ALA A 325 -3.37 -19.74 22.91
N TYR A 326 -2.09 -20.03 23.08
CA TYR A 326 -1.00 -19.38 22.35
C TYR A 326 -0.79 -20.00 20.97
N GLY A 327 -0.47 -19.14 20.01
CA GLY A 327 -0.15 -19.54 18.64
C GLY A 327 1.10 -18.84 18.10
N THR A 328 1.69 -19.45 17.08
CA THR A 328 2.80 -18.89 16.32
C THR A 328 2.56 -19.09 14.83
N THR A 329 2.79 -18.06 14.05
CA THR A 329 2.68 -18.14 12.61
C THR A 329 3.97 -17.59 11.98
N HIS A 330 4.44 -18.28 10.98
CA HIS A 330 5.51 -17.82 10.08
C HIS A 330 5.01 -17.88 8.65
N ASP A 331 5.20 -16.80 7.91
CA ASP A 331 4.69 -16.68 6.54
C ASP A 331 5.73 -15.95 5.69
N LEU A 332 6.23 -16.63 4.67
CA LEU A 332 7.20 -16.11 3.70
C LEU A 332 6.59 -16.12 2.32
N THR A 333 6.36 -14.94 1.76
CA THR A 333 5.97 -14.76 0.37
C THR A 333 7.15 -14.22 -0.44
N VAL A 334 7.44 -14.83 -1.58
CA VAL A 334 8.43 -14.35 -2.55
C VAL A 334 7.78 -14.31 -3.92
N ALA A 335 7.93 -13.20 -4.64
CA ALA A 335 7.45 -13.11 -6.02
C ALA A 335 8.55 -12.55 -6.93
N ALA A 336 8.63 -13.05 -8.15
CA ALA A 336 9.50 -12.52 -9.19
C ALA A 336 8.79 -12.58 -10.54
N GLY A 337 8.99 -11.55 -11.35
CA GLY A 337 8.31 -11.48 -12.63
C GLY A 337 9.02 -10.59 -13.63
N MET A 338 8.61 -10.72 -14.88
CA MET A 338 9.00 -9.84 -15.96
C MET A 338 7.84 -9.57 -16.88
N GLN A 339 7.83 -8.39 -17.47
CA GLN A 339 6.79 -7.94 -18.38
C GLN A 339 7.40 -7.16 -19.53
N TYR A 340 6.93 -7.41 -20.73
CA TYR A 340 7.26 -6.65 -21.92
C TYR A 340 5.99 -6.09 -22.54
N ILE A 341 6.02 -4.81 -22.90
CA ILE A 341 4.91 -4.08 -23.47
C ILE A 341 5.34 -3.47 -24.78
N HIS A 342 4.55 -3.66 -25.84
CA HIS A 342 4.71 -3.02 -27.12
C HIS A 342 3.48 -2.24 -27.52
N GLU A 343 3.64 -0.94 -27.76
CA GLU A 343 2.58 -0.07 -28.26
C GLU A 343 2.62 0.08 -29.77
N PHE A 344 1.56 -0.36 -30.44
CA PHE A 344 1.34 -0.12 -31.87
C PHE A 344 0.66 1.23 -32.06
N ARG A 345 1.22 2.10 -32.92
CA ARG A 345 0.52 3.34 -33.32
C ARG A 345 -0.85 3.04 -33.90
N LYS A 346 -0.92 1.95 -34.68
CA LYS A 346 -2.14 1.48 -35.27
C LYS A 346 -1.97 -0.01 -35.56
N LEU A 347 -2.82 -0.82 -34.98
CA LEU A 347 -3.00 -2.22 -35.33
C LEU A 347 -4.41 -2.34 -35.91
N LEU A 348 -4.52 -2.79 -37.16
CA LEU A 348 -5.78 -2.75 -37.94
C LEU A 348 -6.31 -1.30 -38.08
N PHE A 349 -7.19 -0.85 -37.20
CA PHE A 349 -7.87 0.45 -37.30
C PHE A 349 -7.71 1.34 -36.06
N MET A 350 -7.09 0.86 -34.97
CA MET A 350 -6.96 1.60 -33.72
C MET A 350 -5.55 1.49 -33.12
N PRO A 351 -5.14 2.45 -32.25
CA PRO A 351 -3.99 2.27 -31.38
C PRO A 351 -4.18 1.05 -30.49
N SER A 352 -3.15 0.22 -30.33
CA SER A 352 -3.24 -1.03 -29.61
C SER A 352 -1.96 -1.28 -28.81
N GLU A 353 -2.08 -2.06 -27.74
CA GLU A 353 -0.95 -2.47 -26.92
C GLU A 353 -0.95 -3.99 -26.79
N LEU A 354 0.23 -4.58 -26.93
CA LEU A 354 0.49 -5.97 -26.63
C LEU A 354 1.32 -6.03 -25.35
N THR A 355 0.80 -6.74 -24.37
CA THR A 355 1.50 -7.02 -23.12
C THR A 355 1.76 -8.52 -23.04
N PHE A 356 3.01 -8.87 -22.75
CA PHE A 356 3.44 -10.22 -22.46
C PHE A 356 4.21 -10.22 -21.14
N GLY A 357 3.91 -11.16 -20.26
CA GLY A 357 4.59 -11.25 -18.97
C GLY A 357 4.58 -12.67 -18.42
N THR A 358 5.46 -12.91 -17.47
CA THR A 358 5.48 -14.12 -16.65
C THR A 358 5.80 -13.75 -15.21
N GLU A 359 5.19 -14.48 -14.30
CA GLU A 359 5.33 -14.27 -12.85
C GLU A 359 5.43 -15.62 -12.16
N TYR A 360 6.31 -15.70 -11.18
CA TYR A 360 6.42 -16.79 -10.24
C TYR A 360 6.20 -16.26 -8.84
N SER A 361 5.35 -16.93 -8.07
CA SER A 361 5.14 -16.64 -6.65
C SER A 361 5.33 -17.92 -5.84
N TYR A 362 6.00 -17.76 -4.72
CA TYR A 362 6.21 -18.77 -3.70
C TYR A 362 5.65 -18.26 -2.39
N ASP A 363 4.89 -19.10 -1.70
CA ASP A 363 4.30 -18.82 -0.40
C ASP A 363 4.52 -20.02 0.53
N ASP A 364 5.05 -19.75 1.73
CA ASP A 364 5.36 -20.76 2.74
C ASP A 364 4.80 -20.33 4.08
N LEU A 365 3.73 -21.00 4.50
CA LEU A 365 2.96 -20.73 5.69
C LEU A 365 3.08 -21.86 6.69
N GLY A 366 3.58 -21.55 7.87
CA GLY A 366 3.50 -22.41 9.06
C GLY A 366 2.63 -21.76 10.13
N ASP A 367 1.54 -22.39 10.54
CA ASP A 367 0.65 -21.88 11.58
C ASP A 367 0.39 -22.95 12.64
N ARG A 368 0.58 -22.58 13.89
CA ARG A 368 0.48 -23.50 15.03
C ARG A 368 -0.22 -22.86 16.20
N SER A 369 -1.22 -23.55 16.75
CA SER A 369 -1.87 -23.20 18.02
C SER A 369 -2.23 -24.47 18.78
N ILE A 370 -1.62 -24.64 19.95
CA ILE A 370 -1.76 -25.87 20.75
C ILE A 370 -3.19 -26.02 21.25
N GLY A 371 -3.77 -24.98 21.85
CA GLY A 371 -5.11 -25.02 22.44
C GLY A 371 -6.25 -25.28 21.46
N TYR A 372 -6.02 -25.03 20.17
CA TYR A 372 -7.00 -25.29 19.11
C TYR A 372 -6.62 -26.45 18.20
N ASP A 373 -5.53 -27.18 18.52
CA ASP A 373 -4.99 -28.29 17.71
C ASP A 373 -4.77 -27.88 16.23
N ILE A 374 -4.35 -26.61 16.02
CA ILE A 374 -4.03 -26.11 14.70
C ILE A 374 -2.56 -26.39 14.41
N HIS A 375 -2.33 -27.15 13.37
CA HIS A 375 -1.01 -27.39 12.79
C HIS A 375 -1.13 -27.35 11.27
N THR A 376 -0.79 -26.21 10.68
CA THR A 376 -0.82 -26.02 9.23
C THR A 376 0.59 -25.74 8.74
N ASP A 377 1.06 -26.56 7.81
CA ASP A 377 2.24 -26.29 7.01
C ASP A 377 1.80 -26.30 5.54
N GLN A 378 1.86 -25.18 4.87
CA GLN A 378 1.42 -25.02 3.50
C GLN A 378 2.49 -24.34 2.66
N THR A 379 2.85 -24.97 1.55
CA THR A 379 3.74 -24.38 0.54
C THR A 379 3.01 -24.30 -0.77
N VAL A 380 2.99 -23.11 -1.38
CA VAL A 380 2.29 -22.84 -2.64
C VAL A 380 3.26 -22.28 -3.67
N HIS A 381 3.20 -22.81 -4.89
CA HIS A 381 3.92 -22.29 -6.04
C HIS A 381 2.92 -21.88 -7.11
N ILE A 382 2.99 -20.64 -7.56
CA ILE A 382 2.11 -20.11 -8.61
C ILE A 382 2.98 -19.65 -9.78
N VAL A 383 2.63 -20.11 -10.98
CA VAL A 383 3.24 -19.65 -12.23
C VAL A 383 2.15 -19.02 -13.07
N GLY A 384 2.36 -17.76 -13.48
CA GLY A 384 1.49 -17.02 -14.37
C GLY A 384 2.21 -16.62 -15.67
N ALA A 385 1.49 -16.60 -16.79
CA ALA A 385 1.98 -16.14 -18.08
C ALA A 385 0.88 -15.45 -18.87
#